data_8b5a4e47db9b5e40c6c4dc0affdb293f
#
_entry.id   8b5a4e47db9b5e40c6c4dc0affdb293f
#
_cell.length_a   1.000
_cell.length_b   1.000
_cell.length_c   1.000
_cell.angle_alpha   90.00
_cell.angle_beta   90.00
_cell.angle_gamma   90.00
#
_symmetry.space_group_name_H-M   'P 1'
#
loop_
_entity.id
_entity.type
_entity.pdbx_description
1 polymer ?
#
loop_
_entity_poly.entity_id
_entity_poly.type
_entity_poly.pdbx_seq_one_letter_code
_entity_poly.pdbx_strand_id
1 'polypeptide(L)'
;MTTRPEDQLLSAVSGLFSARMIPALTDQLARWRETKPLDGVRVLDATPLFFNTCLKYAALLAAGADLTVAYSDRLPYSDQALTLLKNTGITTLFNAFENATGETFDVVVDCGALHKEINSKYGAAELTRTGVDPYIATGKNVFLTDSGRVKMIETCLGTGESCLRALKHCGYPVFADKKVLLFGGGKVGRGIKMYFQRAGALVDLVDGNVPGAVDHRDTATVVALAEEADFIVSATGIRHAHHVYAPELARTDAVIVNMGVEDEYGPAMPENRVLNRKKTLNFLLDEPTRTCYIDPTMALHNEAVLVLLKTPPGTGAVLPGEKLENSILDLVRNAGLIGDEVDEMLQTICS
;
A
#
# COMPACT_ATOMS: atom_id res chain seq x y z
N MET A 1 33.51 -17.34 9.81
CA MET A 1 32.06 -17.45 10.14
C MET A 1 31.32 -16.86 8.94
N THR A 2 30.47 -17.63 8.31
CA THR A 2 29.60 -17.12 7.23
C THR A 2 28.61 -16.12 7.82
N THR A 3 28.56 -14.90 7.28
CA THR A 3 27.60 -13.87 7.68
C THR A 3 26.19 -14.40 7.42
N ARG A 4 25.27 -14.26 8.39
CA ARG A 4 23.89 -14.73 8.23
C ARG A 4 23.17 -13.99 7.09
N PRO A 5 22.23 -14.64 6.37
CA PRO A 5 21.52 -14.01 5.25
C PRO A 5 20.84 -12.69 5.62
N GLU A 6 20.18 -12.61 6.78
CA GLU A 6 19.55 -11.39 7.26
C GLU A 6 20.56 -10.25 7.49
N ASP A 7 21.77 -10.56 7.99
CA ASP A 7 22.80 -9.53 8.19
C ASP A 7 23.39 -9.05 6.87
N GLN A 8 23.47 -9.92 5.85
CA GLN A 8 23.87 -9.54 4.49
C GLN A 8 22.85 -8.60 3.84
N LEU A 9 21.54 -8.92 3.95
CA LEU A 9 20.47 -8.04 3.46
C LEU A 9 20.53 -6.68 4.14
N LEU A 10 20.61 -6.64 5.48
CA LEU A 10 20.69 -5.39 6.24
C LEU A 10 21.92 -4.55 5.87
N SER A 11 23.07 -5.21 5.68
CA SER A 11 24.29 -4.51 5.26
C SER A 11 24.13 -3.88 3.87
N ALA A 12 23.50 -4.58 2.94
CA ALA A 12 23.31 -4.09 1.57
C ALA A 12 22.34 -2.90 1.48
N VAL A 13 21.35 -2.82 2.39
CA VAL A 13 20.39 -1.71 2.43
C VAL A 13 20.75 -0.68 3.50
N SER A 14 21.85 -0.87 4.23
CA SER A 14 22.35 0.08 5.22
C SER A 14 22.66 1.41 4.54
N GLY A 15 22.19 2.51 5.12
CA GLY A 15 22.33 3.84 4.53
C GLY A 15 21.20 4.26 3.56
N LEU A 16 20.38 3.31 3.08
CA LEU A 16 19.16 3.65 2.33
C LEU A 16 18.02 4.05 3.27
N PHE A 17 17.93 3.40 4.43
CA PHE A 17 16.83 3.57 5.38
C PHE A 17 17.35 3.83 6.79
N SER A 18 16.94 4.94 7.38
CA SER A 18 17.21 5.21 8.80
C SER A 18 16.22 4.45 9.70
N ALA A 19 16.60 4.17 10.95
CA ALA A 19 15.71 3.52 11.92
C ALA A 19 14.39 4.29 12.12
N ARG A 20 14.40 5.61 11.97
CA ARG A 20 13.17 6.43 12.01
C ARG A 20 12.27 6.27 10.79
N MET A 21 12.81 5.86 9.65
CA MET A 21 11.99 5.53 8.46
C MET A 21 11.31 4.17 8.58
N ILE A 22 11.89 3.25 9.38
CA ILE A 22 11.46 1.86 9.48
C ILE A 22 11.34 1.39 10.94
N PRO A 23 10.62 2.12 11.81
CA PRO A 23 10.58 1.80 13.24
C PRO A 23 9.92 0.45 13.52
N ALA A 24 8.89 0.06 12.77
CA ALA A 24 8.14 -1.18 12.99
C ALA A 24 8.96 -2.41 12.60
N LEU A 25 9.60 -2.41 11.43
CA LEU A 25 10.49 -3.50 11.01
C LEU A 25 11.76 -3.57 11.84
N THR A 26 12.29 -2.43 12.32
CA THR A 26 13.47 -2.40 13.21
C THR A 26 13.16 -3.08 14.54
N ASP A 27 12.03 -2.75 15.17
CA ASP A 27 11.58 -3.41 16.40
C ASP A 27 11.30 -4.90 16.18
N GLN A 28 10.57 -5.23 15.10
CA GLN A 28 10.25 -6.61 14.76
C GLN A 28 11.50 -7.47 14.56
N LEU A 29 12.48 -6.95 13.80
CA LEU A 29 13.77 -7.62 13.58
C LEU A 29 14.49 -7.90 14.92
N ALA A 30 14.56 -6.90 15.81
CA ALA A 30 15.22 -7.03 17.09
C ALA A 30 14.55 -8.12 17.96
N ARG A 31 13.23 -8.04 18.14
CA ARG A 31 12.46 -9.02 18.92
C ARG A 31 12.55 -10.43 18.35
N TRP A 32 12.42 -10.56 17.03
CA TRP A 32 12.38 -11.86 16.38
C TRP A 32 13.75 -12.55 16.31
N ARG A 33 14.82 -11.76 16.26
CA ARG A 33 16.19 -12.29 16.36
C ARG A 33 16.46 -13.01 17.68
N GLU A 34 15.87 -12.52 18.76
CA GLU A 34 15.99 -13.12 20.09
C GLU A 34 15.06 -14.33 20.27
N THR A 35 13.81 -14.20 19.83
CA THR A 35 12.75 -15.18 20.14
C THR A 35 12.59 -16.28 19.11
N LYS A 36 13.04 -16.05 17.87
CA LYS A 36 12.91 -16.96 16.71
C LYS A 36 11.52 -17.60 16.58
N PRO A 37 10.45 -16.82 16.51
CA PRO A 37 9.09 -17.33 16.60
C PRO A 37 8.64 -18.13 15.37
N LEU A 38 9.42 -18.13 14.29
CA LEU A 38 9.14 -18.83 13.03
C LEU A 38 10.17 -19.94 12.75
N ASP A 39 10.87 -20.45 13.79
CA ASP A 39 11.88 -21.50 13.60
C ASP A 39 11.26 -22.74 12.91
N GLY A 40 11.79 -23.09 11.74
CA GLY A 40 11.31 -24.20 10.92
C GLY A 40 9.99 -23.98 10.18
N VAL A 41 9.41 -22.77 10.21
CA VAL A 41 8.19 -22.42 9.46
C VAL A 41 8.54 -22.10 8.01
N ARG A 42 7.94 -22.82 7.06
CA ARG A 42 8.10 -22.57 5.61
C ARG A 42 7.18 -21.45 5.15
N VAL A 43 7.77 -20.33 4.75
CA VAL A 43 7.04 -19.14 4.29
C VAL A 43 7.35 -18.89 2.81
N LEU A 44 6.30 -18.79 1.98
CA LEU A 44 6.39 -18.21 0.66
C LEU A 44 5.98 -16.73 0.76
N ASP A 45 6.88 -15.82 0.39
CA ASP A 45 6.56 -14.39 0.33
C ASP A 45 6.56 -13.90 -1.13
N ALA A 46 5.45 -13.37 -1.58
CA ALA A 46 5.20 -12.87 -2.92
C ALA A 46 4.88 -11.36 -2.94
N THR A 47 5.35 -10.63 -1.95
CA THR A 47 5.27 -9.16 -1.93
C THR A 47 6.15 -8.59 -3.06
N PRO A 48 5.72 -7.50 -3.77
CA PRO A 48 6.56 -6.84 -4.76
C PRO A 48 7.98 -6.59 -4.27
N LEU A 49 8.97 -7.04 -5.05
CA LEU A 49 10.36 -7.13 -4.61
C LEU A 49 11.14 -5.85 -4.93
N PHE A 50 11.48 -5.10 -3.88
CA PHE A 50 12.32 -3.89 -3.93
C PHE A 50 13.31 -3.88 -2.76
N PHE A 51 14.20 -2.87 -2.67
CA PHE A 51 15.16 -2.78 -1.56
C PHE A 51 14.47 -2.65 -0.18
N ASN A 52 13.35 -1.93 -0.10
CA ASN A 52 12.58 -1.83 1.14
C ASN A 52 11.96 -3.17 1.56
N THR A 53 11.56 -4.03 0.62
CA THR A 53 11.05 -5.37 0.92
C THR A 53 12.16 -6.29 1.48
N CYS A 54 13.43 -6.03 1.16
CA CYS A 54 14.55 -6.76 1.77
C CYS A 54 14.60 -6.62 3.30
N LEU A 55 14.12 -5.49 3.85
CA LEU A 55 14.00 -5.29 5.30
C LEU A 55 12.94 -6.23 5.92
N LYS A 56 11.81 -6.42 5.23
CA LYS A 56 10.75 -7.37 5.58
C LYS A 56 11.30 -8.79 5.62
N TYR A 57 12.05 -9.18 4.61
CA TYR A 57 12.68 -10.50 4.53
C TYR A 57 13.74 -10.73 5.61
N ALA A 58 14.54 -9.71 5.93
CA ALA A 58 15.50 -9.79 7.02
C ALA A 58 14.82 -10.09 8.37
N ALA A 59 13.64 -9.53 8.64
CA ALA A 59 12.87 -9.82 9.85
C ALA A 59 12.35 -11.27 9.85
N LEU A 60 11.81 -11.79 8.74
CA LEU A 60 11.36 -13.18 8.62
C LEU A 60 12.52 -14.18 8.82
N LEU A 61 13.68 -13.92 8.22
CA LEU A 61 14.88 -14.74 8.38
C LEU A 61 15.39 -14.71 9.83
N ALA A 62 15.43 -13.54 10.46
CA ALA A 62 15.81 -13.41 11.87
C ALA A 62 14.87 -14.16 12.81
N ALA A 63 13.59 -14.28 12.42
CA ALA A 63 12.59 -15.09 13.11
C ALA A 63 12.83 -16.62 12.99
N GLY A 64 13.74 -17.06 12.13
CA GLY A 64 14.03 -18.47 11.85
C GLY A 64 13.18 -19.09 10.73
N ALA A 65 12.47 -18.28 9.93
CA ALA A 65 11.66 -18.80 8.83
C ALA A 65 12.52 -19.44 7.73
N ASP A 66 12.06 -20.57 7.19
CA ASP A 66 12.51 -21.12 5.91
C ASP A 66 11.81 -20.34 4.80
N LEU A 67 12.47 -19.25 4.36
CA LEU A 67 11.90 -18.25 3.47
C LEU A 67 12.18 -18.57 2.00
N THR A 68 11.12 -18.64 1.21
CA THR A 68 11.15 -18.61 -0.24
C THR A 68 10.51 -17.29 -0.73
N VAL A 69 11.21 -16.56 -1.59
CA VAL A 69 10.67 -15.31 -2.17
C VAL A 69 10.20 -15.57 -3.60
N ALA A 70 8.91 -15.36 -3.85
CA ALA A 70 8.33 -15.42 -5.18
C ALA A 70 8.39 -14.05 -5.85
N TYR A 71 8.69 -14.03 -7.15
CA TYR A 71 8.61 -12.86 -8.02
C TYR A 71 8.00 -13.25 -9.37
N SER A 72 7.45 -12.30 -10.09
CA SER A 72 6.72 -12.60 -11.32
C SER A 72 6.75 -11.44 -12.31
N ASP A 73 6.35 -11.70 -13.55
CA ASP A 73 6.09 -10.69 -14.58
C ASP A 73 4.77 -9.93 -14.37
N ARG A 74 3.93 -10.38 -13.41
CA ARG A 74 2.63 -9.75 -13.07
C ARG A 74 2.72 -8.70 -11.98
N LEU A 75 3.79 -8.73 -11.17
CA LEU A 75 4.04 -7.75 -10.12
C LEU A 75 5.39 -7.07 -10.35
N PRO A 76 5.51 -5.76 -10.10
CA PRO A 76 6.76 -5.06 -10.30
C PRO A 76 7.84 -5.58 -9.36
N TYR A 77 9.07 -5.68 -9.87
CA TYR A 77 10.24 -6.03 -9.06
C TYR A 77 11.50 -5.33 -9.56
N SER A 78 12.50 -5.23 -8.68
CA SER A 78 13.83 -4.70 -8.98
C SER A 78 14.81 -5.84 -9.25
N ASP A 79 15.45 -5.85 -10.42
CA ASP A 79 16.53 -6.79 -10.76
C ASP A 79 17.70 -6.72 -9.78
N GLN A 80 17.99 -5.52 -9.27
CA GLN A 80 19.05 -5.32 -8.28
C GLN A 80 18.70 -5.97 -6.94
N ALA A 81 17.44 -5.82 -6.47
CA ALA A 81 16.97 -6.48 -5.26
C ALA A 81 16.93 -8.01 -5.43
N LEU A 82 16.50 -8.50 -6.60
CA LEU A 82 16.53 -9.93 -6.93
C LEU A 82 17.96 -10.50 -6.92
N THR A 83 18.91 -9.77 -7.51
CA THR A 83 20.34 -10.15 -7.49
C THR A 83 20.87 -10.20 -6.07
N LEU A 84 20.50 -9.25 -5.21
CA LEU A 84 20.86 -9.25 -3.80
C LEU A 84 20.36 -10.51 -3.09
N LEU A 85 19.06 -10.88 -3.26
CA LEU A 85 18.50 -12.09 -2.67
C LEU A 85 19.27 -13.35 -3.09
N LYS A 86 19.53 -13.50 -4.39
CA LYS A 86 20.29 -14.65 -4.92
C LYS A 86 21.70 -14.74 -4.33
N ASN A 87 22.37 -13.61 -4.18
CA ASN A 87 23.73 -13.55 -3.62
C ASN A 87 23.77 -13.89 -2.12
N THR A 88 22.67 -13.67 -1.40
CA THR A 88 22.55 -14.06 0.02
C THR A 88 22.10 -15.51 0.21
N GLY A 89 21.86 -16.25 -0.87
CA GLY A 89 21.45 -17.66 -0.83
C GLY A 89 19.99 -17.89 -0.48
N ILE A 90 19.16 -16.85 -0.52
CA ILE A 90 17.70 -16.96 -0.31
C ILE A 90 17.08 -17.63 -1.53
N THR A 91 16.24 -18.63 -1.30
CA THR A 91 15.50 -19.30 -2.38
C THR A 91 14.55 -18.32 -3.05
N THR A 92 14.65 -18.23 -4.38
CA THR A 92 13.77 -17.39 -5.19
C THR A 92 13.04 -18.21 -6.25
N LEU A 93 11.73 -17.97 -6.44
CA LEU A 93 10.90 -18.65 -7.42
C LEU A 93 10.27 -17.66 -8.39
N PHE A 94 10.54 -17.83 -9.69
CA PHE A 94 9.87 -17.06 -10.73
C PHE A 94 8.51 -17.68 -11.06
N ASN A 95 7.45 -16.87 -11.14
CA ASN A 95 6.07 -17.30 -11.43
C ASN A 95 5.67 -18.51 -10.58
N ALA A 96 5.85 -18.43 -9.26
CA ALA A 96 5.57 -19.52 -8.34
C ALA A 96 4.12 -20.05 -8.47
N PHE A 97 3.17 -19.21 -8.85
CA PHE A 97 1.79 -19.61 -9.11
C PHE A 97 1.65 -20.63 -10.27
N GLU A 98 2.64 -20.75 -11.13
CA GLU A 98 2.71 -21.76 -12.20
C GLU A 98 3.65 -22.91 -11.83
N ASN A 99 4.77 -22.60 -11.19
CA ASN A 99 5.92 -23.51 -11.04
C ASN A 99 5.97 -24.23 -9.68
N ALA A 100 5.21 -23.77 -8.68
CA ALA A 100 5.22 -24.36 -7.33
C ALA A 100 3.86 -24.94 -6.90
N THR A 101 2.98 -25.28 -7.84
CA THR A 101 1.63 -25.80 -7.55
C THR A 101 1.60 -27.11 -6.78
N GLY A 102 2.66 -27.91 -6.83
CA GLY A 102 2.83 -29.16 -6.06
C GLY A 102 3.47 -28.99 -4.69
N GLU A 103 4.00 -27.81 -4.37
CA GLU A 103 4.62 -27.53 -3.09
C GLU A 103 3.60 -27.11 -2.04
N THR A 104 3.93 -27.37 -0.77
CA THR A 104 3.13 -26.92 0.38
C THR A 104 4.00 -26.06 1.28
N PHE A 105 3.54 -24.84 1.55
CA PHE A 105 4.12 -23.94 2.54
C PHE A 105 3.29 -23.95 3.82
N ASP A 106 3.86 -23.52 4.93
CA ASP A 106 3.06 -23.32 6.13
C ASP A 106 2.15 -22.09 5.97
N VAL A 107 2.71 -20.99 5.48
CA VAL A 107 1.95 -19.75 5.18
C VAL A 107 2.41 -19.15 3.85
N VAL A 108 1.45 -18.64 3.08
CA VAL A 108 1.69 -17.83 1.89
C VAL A 108 1.42 -16.35 2.22
N VAL A 109 2.41 -15.50 2.00
CA VAL A 109 2.33 -14.03 2.19
C VAL A 109 2.22 -13.43 0.80
N ASP A 110 1.03 -12.93 0.42
CA ASP A 110 0.66 -12.65 -0.97
C ASP A 110 0.24 -11.20 -1.21
N CYS A 111 0.19 -10.83 -2.47
CA CYS A 111 -0.25 -9.53 -2.96
C CYS A 111 -1.16 -9.71 -4.17
N GLY A 112 -2.43 -9.30 -4.05
CA GLY A 112 -3.42 -9.39 -5.13
C GLY A 112 -3.92 -10.80 -5.41
N ALA A 113 -3.79 -11.72 -4.45
CA ALA A 113 -4.19 -13.13 -4.55
C ALA A 113 -3.56 -13.88 -5.73
N LEU A 114 -2.38 -13.46 -6.16
CA LEU A 114 -1.69 -14.08 -7.29
C LEU A 114 -1.33 -15.56 -7.01
N HIS A 115 -1.05 -15.89 -5.74
CA HIS A 115 -0.61 -17.21 -5.31
C HIS A 115 -1.69 -17.99 -4.53
N LYS A 116 -2.97 -17.61 -4.67
CA LYS A 116 -4.09 -18.22 -3.92
C LYS A 116 -4.26 -19.73 -4.13
N GLU A 117 -3.79 -20.27 -5.26
CA GLU A 117 -3.87 -21.70 -5.57
C GLU A 117 -2.72 -22.51 -4.95
N ILE A 118 -1.64 -21.87 -4.48
CA ILE A 118 -0.53 -22.56 -3.81
C ILE A 118 -1.02 -23.16 -2.49
N ASN A 119 -0.61 -24.38 -2.19
CA ASN A 119 -0.99 -25.06 -0.96
C ASN A 119 -0.36 -24.37 0.25
N SER A 120 -1.20 -24.01 1.23
CA SER A 120 -0.77 -23.45 2.50
C SER A 120 -1.44 -24.18 3.66
N LYS A 121 -0.67 -24.64 4.64
CA LYS A 121 -1.18 -25.42 5.75
C LYS A 121 -2.03 -24.58 6.71
N TYR A 122 -1.61 -23.34 6.97
CA TYR A 122 -2.28 -22.45 7.93
C TYR A 122 -3.03 -21.33 7.24
N GLY A 123 -2.84 -21.14 5.94
CA GLY A 123 -3.53 -20.13 5.15
C GLY A 123 -2.60 -19.10 4.53
N ALA A 124 -3.16 -17.92 4.21
CA ALA A 124 -2.44 -16.85 3.54
C ALA A 124 -2.61 -15.51 4.23
N ALA A 125 -1.64 -14.61 4.07
CA ALA A 125 -1.75 -13.20 4.42
C ALA A 125 -1.87 -12.37 3.13
N GLU A 126 -3.00 -11.69 2.93
CA GLU A 126 -3.24 -10.87 1.74
C GLU A 126 -2.99 -9.40 2.04
N LEU A 127 -2.14 -8.77 1.22
CA LEU A 127 -1.70 -7.40 1.40
C LEU A 127 -2.71 -6.35 0.93
N THR A 128 -3.49 -6.66 -0.11
CA THR A 128 -4.27 -5.68 -0.88
C THR A 128 -5.77 -5.96 -0.86
N ARG A 129 -6.58 -4.91 -1.02
CA ARG A 129 -8.04 -5.05 -1.12
C ARG A 129 -8.46 -5.93 -2.31
N THR A 130 -7.72 -5.88 -3.42
CA THR A 130 -8.05 -6.64 -4.64
C THR A 130 -7.92 -8.15 -4.46
N GLY A 131 -7.08 -8.61 -3.54
CA GLY A 131 -6.91 -10.03 -3.27
C GLY A 131 -7.88 -10.61 -2.23
N VAL A 132 -8.65 -9.77 -1.51
CA VAL A 132 -9.54 -10.21 -0.43
C VAL A 132 -10.61 -11.18 -0.92
N ASP A 133 -11.44 -10.76 -1.86
CA ASP A 133 -12.56 -11.57 -2.34
C ASP A 133 -12.09 -12.86 -3.04
N PRO A 134 -11.02 -12.84 -3.89
CA PRO A 134 -10.43 -14.05 -4.43
C PRO A 134 -9.94 -15.05 -3.37
N TYR A 135 -9.33 -14.58 -2.28
CA TYR A 135 -8.90 -15.47 -1.20
C TYR A 135 -10.07 -16.03 -0.39
N ILE A 136 -11.06 -15.21 -0.05
CA ILE A 136 -12.28 -15.66 0.65
C ILE A 136 -12.95 -16.79 -0.13
N ALA A 137 -13.00 -16.68 -1.46
CA ALA A 137 -13.58 -17.72 -2.32
C ALA A 137 -12.83 -19.07 -2.27
N THR A 138 -11.57 -19.10 -1.83
CA THR A 138 -10.81 -20.37 -1.69
C THR A 138 -11.24 -21.20 -0.48
N GLY A 139 -11.91 -20.59 0.51
CA GLY A 139 -12.22 -21.21 1.80
C GLY A 139 -11.02 -21.41 2.74
N LYS A 140 -9.83 -20.96 2.35
CA LYS A 140 -8.63 -20.98 3.21
C LYS A 140 -8.73 -19.91 4.31
N ASN A 141 -7.99 -20.09 5.40
CA ASN A 141 -7.77 -18.99 6.32
C ASN A 141 -6.99 -17.90 5.60
N VAL A 142 -7.44 -16.65 5.73
CA VAL A 142 -6.75 -15.49 5.13
C VAL A 142 -6.71 -14.33 6.11
N PHE A 143 -5.51 -13.86 6.40
CA PHE A 143 -5.31 -12.63 7.15
C PHE A 143 -5.43 -11.43 6.21
N LEU A 144 -6.34 -10.51 6.51
CA LEU A 144 -6.68 -9.38 5.67
C LEU A 144 -5.89 -8.13 6.10
N THR A 145 -4.67 -7.98 5.63
CA THR A 145 -3.78 -6.86 6.00
C THR A 145 -4.41 -5.49 5.63
N ASP A 146 -5.18 -5.44 4.54
CA ASP A 146 -5.85 -4.19 4.09
C ASP A 146 -6.98 -3.71 5.02
N SER A 147 -7.45 -4.54 5.94
CA SER A 147 -8.68 -4.26 6.71
C SER A 147 -8.46 -3.46 7.99
N GLY A 148 -7.22 -3.08 8.32
CA GLY A 148 -6.89 -2.43 9.57
C GLY A 148 -6.47 -0.96 9.46
N ARG A 149 -6.28 -0.32 10.64
CA ARG A 149 -5.79 1.07 10.76
C ARG A 149 -4.33 1.22 10.35
N VAL A 150 -3.51 0.21 10.58
CA VAL A 150 -2.10 0.20 10.16
C VAL A 150 -1.99 0.39 8.65
N LYS A 151 -2.84 -0.28 7.86
CA LYS A 151 -2.87 -0.13 6.41
C LYS A 151 -3.28 1.27 5.95
N MET A 152 -4.01 2.02 6.78
CA MET A 152 -4.36 3.41 6.48
C MET A 152 -3.13 4.32 6.39
N ILE A 153 -2.04 4.00 7.09
CA ILE A 153 -0.77 4.75 6.97
C ILE A 153 -0.27 4.71 5.52
N GLU A 154 -0.28 3.55 4.90
CA GLU A 154 0.14 3.39 3.50
C GLU A 154 -0.89 3.97 2.52
N THR A 155 -2.16 3.55 2.66
CA THR A 155 -3.18 3.84 1.64
C THR A 155 -3.80 5.23 1.75
N CYS A 156 -3.77 5.83 2.93
CA CYS A 156 -4.26 7.19 3.17
C CYS A 156 -3.08 8.18 3.18
N LEU A 157 -2.17 8.08 4.16
CA LEU A 157 -1.07 9.03 4.30
C LEU A 157 -0.06 8.91 3.13
N GLY A 158 0.43 7.71 2.84
CA GLY A 158 1.42 7.50 1.80
C GLY A 158 0.92 7.90 0.41
N THR A 159 -0.34 7.58 0.08
CA THR A 159 -0.93 7.97 -1.21
C THR A 159 -1.24 9.47 -1.26
N GLY A 160 -1.69 10.07 -0.16
CA GLY A 160 -1.93 11.51 -0.08
C GLY A 160 -0.64 12.32 -0.25
N GLU A 161 0.43 11.95 0.48
CA GLU A 161 1.75 12.57 0.33
C GLU A 161 2.27 12.44 -1.11
N SER A 162 2.19 11.23 -1.67
CA SER A 162 2.72 10.98 -3.01
C SER A 162 1.94 11.68 -4.11
N CYS A 163 0.66 11.96 -3.94
CA CYS A 163 -0.13 12.79 -4.86
C CYS A 163 0.49 14.19 -4.98
N LEU A 164 0.71 14.88 -3.85
CA LEU A 164 1.31 16.21 -3.86
C LEU A 164 2.76 16.19 -4.36
N ARG A 165 3.53 15.17 -3.99
CA ARG A 165 4.92 15.00 -4.45
C ARG A 165 4.97 14.79 -5.96
N ALA A 166 4.06 14.00 -6.53
CA ALA A 166 3.95 13.78 -7.96
C ALA A 166 3.51 15.05 -8.71
N LEU A 167 2.58 15.83 -8.16
CA LEU A 167 2.22 17.15 -8.69
C LEU A 167 3.42 18.10 -8.71
N LYS A 168 4.20 18.17 -7.62
CA LYS A 168 5.45 18.96 -7.59
C LYS A 168 6.45 18.50 -8.66
N HIS A 169 6.59 17.18 -8.83
CA HIS A 169 7.44 16.60 -9.88
C HIS A 169 6.97 17.00 -11.29
N CYS A 170 5.67 17.15 -11.51
CA CYS A 170 5.08 17.62 -12.75
C CYS A 170 5.12 19.15 -12.94
N GLY A 171 5.74 19.90 -12.02
CA GLY A 171 5.88 21.35 -12.14
C GLY A 171 4.82 22.19 -11.42
N TYR A 172 4.02 21.59 -10.53
CA TYR A 172 2.99 22.25 -9.72
C TYR A 172 3.37 22.26 -8.23
N PRO A 173 4.29 23.13 -7.78
CA PRO A 173 4.81 23.08 -6.41
C PRO A 173 3.96 23.86 -5.38
N VAL A 174 3.00 24.70 -5.83
CA VAL A 174 2.25 25.63 -4.96
C VAL A 174 0.80 25.16 -4.83
N PHE A 175 0.36 24.99 -3.59
CA PHE A 175 -1.00 24.56 -3.26
C PHE A 175 -1.75 25.53 -2.35
N ALA A 176 -1.07 26.45 -1.67
CA ALA A 176 -1.71 27.45 -0.81
C ALA A 176 -2.72 28.28 -1.61
N ASP A 177 -3.92 28.44 -1.06
CA ASP A 177 -5.07 29.16 -1.63
C ASP A 177 -5.61 28.55 -2.95
N LYS A 178 -5.11 27.36 -3.35
CA LYS A 178 -5.60 26.67 -4.54
C LYS A 178 -6.91 25.95 -4.27
N LYS A 179 -7.83 26.00 -5.25
CA LYS A 179 -9.10 25.27 -5.22
C LYS A 179 -8.91 23.88 -5.81
N VAL A 180 -9.30 22.86 -5.06
CA VAL A 180 -9.16 21.46 -5.43
C VAL A 180 -10.54 20.80 -5.43
N LEU A 181 -10.97 20.30 -6.58
CA LEU A 181 -12.13 19.43 -6.69
C LEU A 181 -11.66 17.99 -6.60
N LEU A 182 -12.03 17.31 -5.50
CA LEU A 182 -11.63 15.94 -5.21
C LEU A 182 -12.83 15.00 -5.33
N PHE A 183 -12.74 14.03 -6.22
CA PHE A 183 -13.71 12.94 -6.35
C PHE A 183 -13.27 11.71 -5.55
N GLY A 184 -14.17 11.21 -4.68
CA GLY A 184 -13.97 10.06 -3.84
C GLY A 184 -13.48 10.37 -2.44
N GLY A 185 -14.26 10.01 -1.42
CA GLY A 185 -14.00 10.18 0.00
C GLY A 185 -13.57 8.90 0.72
N GLY A 186 -13.08 7.88 -0.04
CA GLY A 186 -12.52 6.65 0.50
C GLY A 186 -11.16 6.83 1.17
N LYS A 187 -10.46 5.73 1.48
CA LYS A 187 -9.13 5.77 2.14
C LYS A 187 -8.16 6.71 1.42
N VAL A 188 -8.01 6.57 0.11
CA VAL A 188 -7.10 7.39 -0.72
C VAL A 188 -7.51 8.86 -0.73
N GLY A 189 -8.79 9.13 -1.02
CA GLY A 189 -9.29 10.51 -1.11
C GLY A 189 -9.19 11.28 0.21
N ARG A 190 -9.44 10.63 1.36
CA ARG A 190 -9.27 11.25 2.69
C ARG A 190 -7.83 11.68 2.92
N GLY A 191 -6.85 10.86 2.54
CA GLY A 191 -5.44 11.22 2.61
C GLY A 191 -5.09 12.37 1.70
N ILE A 192 -5.52 12.34 0.45
CA ILE A 192 -5.31 13.43 -0.51
C ILE A 192 -5.89 14.73 0.02
N LYS A 193 -7.14 14.71 0.53
CA LYS A 193 -7.78 15.87 1.16
C LYS A 193 -6.93 16.45 2.30
N MET A 194 -6.49 15.59 3.22
CA MET A 194 -5.66 15.98 4.37
C MET A 194 -4.37 16.68 3.93
N TYR A 195 -3.63 16.12 2.97
CA TYR A 195 -2.38 16.72 2.51
C TYR A 195 -2.57 18.01 1.73
N PHE A 196 -3.62 18.15 0.90
CA PHE A 196 -3.94 19.41 0.25
C PHE A 196 -4.31 20.49 1.28
N GLN A 197 -5.14 20.17 2.28
CA GLN A 197 -5.50 21.07 3.36
C GLN A 197 -4.28 21.49 4.20
N ARG A 198 -3.39 20.55 4.53
CA ARG A 198 -2.10 20.87 5.21
C ARG A 198 -1.22 21.79 4.37
N ALA A 199 -1.33 21.72 3.05
CA ALA A 199 -0.61 22.61 2.14
C ALA A 199 -1.32 23.95 1.88
N GLY A 200 -2.43 24.22 2.58
CA GLY A 200 -3.19 25.46 2.51
C GLY A 200 -4.20 25.54 1.35
N ALA A 201 -4.53 24.41 0.70
CA ALA A 201 -5.53 24.38 -0.36
C ALA A 201 -6.96 24.30 0.19
N LEU A 202 -7.92 24.81 -0.60
CA LEU A 202 -9.34 24.68 -0.36
C LEU A 202 -9.85 23.45 -1.14
N VAL A 203 -10.45 22.48 -0.43
CA VAL A 203 -10.83 21.19 -1.02
C VAL A 203 -12.33 21.00 -0.96
N ASP A 204 -12.97 20.96 -2.13
CA ASP A 204 -14.35 20.51 -2.31
C ASP A 204 -14.37 19.02 -2.64
N LEU A 205 -15.02 18.24 -1.76
CA LEU A 205 -15.14 16.79 -1.91
C LEU A 205 -16.45 16.43 -2.61
N VAL A 206 -16.38 15.58 -3.62
CA VAL A 206 -17.53 14.99 -4.31
C VAL A 206 -17.60 13.50 -3.95
N ASP A 207 -18.61 13.12 -3.18
CA ASP A 207 -18.90 11.73 -2.82
C ASP A 207 -20.34 11.58 -2.31
N GLY A 208 -21.12 10.67 -2.88
CA GLY A 208 -22.51 10.48 -2.49
C GLY A 208 -22.73 9.80 -1.14
N ASN A 209 -21.67 9.26 -0.51
CA ASN A 209 -21.73 8.52 0.75
C ASN A 209 -21.05 9.25 1.92
N VAL A 210 -20.39 10.37 1.67
CA VAL A 210 -19.70 11.13 2.73
C VAL A 210 -20.55 12.32 3.18
N PRO A 211 -20.94 12.39 4.45
CA PRO A 211 -21.71 13.53 4.97
C PRO A 211 -20.99 14.86 4.74
N GLY A 212 -21.71 15.84 4.21
CA GLY A 212 -21.18 17.18 3.92
C GLY A 212 -20.36 17.28 2.63
N ALA A 213 -20.15 16.20 1.90
CA ALA A 213 -19.61 16.24 0.55
C ALA A 213 -20.71 16.60 -0.48
N VAL A 214 -20.29 17.11 -1.63
CA VAL A 214 -21.20 17.32 -2.78
C VAL A 214 -21.62 15.97 -3.33
N ASP A 215 -22.92 15.80 -3.57
CA ASP A 215 -23.41 14.58 -4.22
C ASP A 215 -22.96 14.55 -5.69
N HIS A 216 -22.32 13.46 -6.10
CA HIS A 216 -21.89 13.28 -7.49
C HIS A 216 -23.06 13.32 -8.51
N ARG A 217 -24.31 13.17 -8.08
CA ARG A 217 -25.49 13.30 -8.93
C ARG A 217 -25.92 14.73 -9.17
N ASP A 218 -25.45 15.68 -8.36
CA ASP A 218 -25.66 17.12 -8.57
C ASP A 218 -24.67 17.65 -9.62
N THR A 219 -24.94 17.31 -10.88
CA THR A 219 -24.09 17.64 -12.02
C THR A 219 -23.83 19.14 -12.15
N ALA A 220 -24.83 19.98 -11.86
CA ALA A 220 -24.69 21.42 -11.98
C ALA A 220 -23.67 21.97 -10.98
N THR A 221 -23.74 21.58 -9.72
CA THR A 221 -22.78 21.97 -8.69
C THR A 221 -21.38 21.44 -8.99
N VAL A 222 -21.27 20.15 -9.42
CA VAL A 222 -19.97 19.56 -9.76
C VAL A 222 -19.29 20.30 -10.91
N VAL A 223 -20.03 20.65 -11.97
CA VAL A 223 -19.47 21.40 -13.11
C VAL A 223 -19.05 22.81 -12.70
N ALA A 224 -19.88 23.52 -11.92
CA ALA A 224 -19.53 24.85 -11.41
C ALA A 224 -18.25 24.85 -10.56
N LEU A 225 -18.08 23.85 -9.69
CA LEU A 225 -16.85 23.69 -8.90
C LEU A 225 -15.64 23.35 -9.79
N ALA A 226 -15.84 22.55 -10.83
CA ALA A 226 -14.79 22.21 -11.77
C ALA A 226 -14.28 23.40 -12.57
N GLU A 227 -15.16 24.33 -12.96
CA GLU A 227 -14.81 25.56 -13.67
C GLU A 227 -13.95 26.51 -12.82
N GLU A 228 -14.10 26.46 -11.49
CA GLU A 228 -13.32 27.28 -10.55
C GLU A 228 -12.05 26.58 -10.01
N ALA A 229 -11.89 25.28 -10.26
CA ALA A 229 -10.81 24.50 -9.67
C ALA A 229 -9.46 24.77 -10.35
N ASP A 230 -8.39 24.87 -9.54
CA ASP A 230 -7.00 24.79 -10.01
C ASP A 230 -6.57 23.33 -10.26
N PHE A 231 -7.08 22.40 -9.44
CA PHE A 231 -6.81 20.97 -9.55
C PHE A 231 -8.10 20.15 -9.49
N ILE A 232 -8.20 19.15 -10.34
CA ILE A 232 -9.27 18.14 -10.31
C ILE A 232 -8.61 16.78 -10.09
N VAL A 233 -8.90 16.14 -8.96
CA VAL A 233 -8.28 14.88 -8.55
C VAL A 233 -9.34 13.80 -8.42
N SER A 234 -9.12 12.64 -9.06
CA SER A 234 -9.98 11.47 -8.94
C SER A 234 -9.33 10.37 -8.12
N ALA A 235 -10.07 9.85 -7.13
CA ALA A 235 -9.66 8.77 -6.22
C ALA A 235 -10.87 7.92 -5.78
N THR A 236 -11.76 7.57 -6.70
CA THR A 236 -13.00 6.81 -6.43
C THR A 236 -12.77 5.30 -6.41
N GLY A 237 -11.75 4.81 -7.10
CA GLY A 237 -11.53 3.39 -7.34
C GLY A 237 -12.52 2.77 -8.34
N ILE A 238 -13.31 3.59 -9.04
CA ILE A 238 -14.35 3.14 -9.97
C ILE A 238 -13.96 3.52 -11.40
N ARG A 239 -13.82 2.51 -12.24
CA ARG A 239 -13.53 2.71 -13.66
C ARG A 239 -14.61 3.55 -14.33
N HIS A 240 -14.18 4.60 -15.04
CA HIS A 240 -15.04 5.53 -15.78
C HIS A 240 -16.09 6.25 -14.90
N ALA A 241 -15.82 6.44 -13.61
CA ALA A 241 -16.73 7.12 -12.69
C ALA A 241 -17.18 8.51 -13.18
N HIS A 242 -16.31 9.19 -13.93
CA HIS A 242 -16.54 10.59 -14.37
C HIS A 242 -16.89 10.71 -15.84
N HIS A 243 -17.30 9.64 -16.51
CA HIS A 243 -17.61 9.68 -17.95
C HIS A 243 -18.71 10.72 -18.29
N VAL A 244 -19.64 10.97 -17.38
CA VAL A 244 -20.71 11.98 -17.56
C VAL A 244 -20.21 13.40 -17.49
N TYR A 245 -19.10 13.69 -16.78
CA TYR A 245 -18.51 15.01 -16.65
C TYR A 245 -17.34 15.24 -17.61
N ALA A 246 -16.82 14.18 -18.22
CA ALA A 246 -15.58 14.24 -18.97
C ALA A 246 -15.52 15.35 -20.02
N PRO A 247 -16.59 15.66 -20.78
CA PRO A 247 -16.57 16.77 -21.74
C PRO A 247 -16.43 18.15 -21.09
N GLU A 248 -17.07 18.37 -19.95
CA GLU A 248 -17.01 19.63 -19.19
C GLU A 248 -15.66 19.77 -18.52
N LEU A 249 -15.20 18.73 -17.80
CA LEU A 249 -13.89 18.72 -17.14
C LEU A 249 -12.75 18.94 -18.16
N ALA A 250 -12.85 18.37 -19.36
CA ALA A 250 -11.82 18.54 -20.38
C ALA A 250 -11.65 20.00 -20.88
N ARG A 251 -12.66 20.84 -20.69
CA ARG A 251 -12.67 22.26 -21.12
C ARG A 251 -12.14 23.21 -20.04
N THR A 252 -12.02 22.77 -18.80
CA THR A 252 -11.50 23.60 -17.71
C THR A 252 -10.01 23.87 -17.90
N ASP A 253 -9.49 24.90 -17.25
CA ASP A 253 -8.05 25.18 -17.17
C ASP A 253 -7.37 24.39 -16.04
N ALA A 254 -8.12 23.64 -15.25
CA ALA A 254 -7.64 22.87 -14.12
C ALA A 254 -6.59 21.80 -14.51
N VAL A 255 -5.66 21.52 -13.61
CA VAL A 255 -4.76 20.37 -13.71
C VAL A 255 -5.54 19.12 -13.31
N ILE A 256 -5.70 18.17 -14.24
CA ILE A 256 -6.51 16.96 -14.02
C ILE A 256 -5.60 15.78 -13.68
N VAL A 257 -5.97 15.05 -12.61
CA VAL A 257 -5.17 13.97 -12.01
C VAL A 257 -6.03 12.73 -11.79
N ASN A 258 -5.50 11.57 -12.16
CA ASN A 258 -6.02 10.27 -11.75
C ASN A 258 -5.15 9.66 -10.64
N MET A 259 -5.74 9.34 -9.50
CA MET A 259 -5.11 8.61 -8.39
C MET A 259 -5.68 7.19 -8.21
N GLY A 260 -6.67 6.82 -9.01
CA GLY A 260 -7.17 5.44 -9.10
C GLY A 260 -6.24 4.54 -9.90
N VAL A 261 -6.33 3.24 -9.67
CA VAL A 261 -5.58 2.22 -10.43
C VAL A 261 -6.12 2.13 -11.87
N GLU A 262 -7.43 2.30 -12.04
CA GLU A 262 -8.11 2.30 -13.32
C GLU A 262 -8.27 3.71 -13.89
N ASP A 263 -8.57 3.83 -15.20
CA ASP A 263 -9.01 5.10 -15.79
C ASP A 263 -10.39 5.48 -15.24
N GLU A 264 -10.44 6.47 -14.36
CA GLU A 264 -11.69 6.94 -13.74
C GLU A 264 -12.44 7.98 -14.59
N TYR A 265 -11.79 8.58 -15.61
CA TYR A 265 -12.39 9.61 -16.46
C TYR A 265 -13.12 9.07 -17.70
N GLY A 266 -12.76 7.89 -18.17
CA GLY A 266 -13.39 7.24 -19.32
C GLY A 266 -12.96 7.79 -20.69
N PRO A 267 -13.47 7.20 -21.80
CA PRO A 267 -12.98 7.43 -23.15
C PRO A 267 -13.26 8.84 -23.70
N ALA A 268 -14.28 9.54 -23.14
CA ALA A 268 -14.60 10.91 -23.58
C ALA A 268 -13.58 11.96 -23.09
N MET A 269 -12.79 11.66 -22.06
CA MET A 269 -11.70 12.51 -21.60
C MET A 269 -10.44 12.25 -22.45
N PRO A 270 -9.88 13.25 -23.15
CA PRO A 270 -8.62 13.06 -23.87
C PRO A 270 -7.46 12.71 -22.93
N GLU A 271 -6.63 11.74 -23.31
CA GLU A 271 -5.51 11.28 -22.47
C GLU A 271 -4.52 12.41 -22.11
N ASN A 272 -4.26 13.33 -23.05
CA ASN A 272 -3.35 14.45 -22.86
C ASN A 272 -3.90 15.55 -21.93
N ARG A 273 -5.17 15.50 -21.55
CA ARG A 273 -5.77 16.41 -20.56
C ARG A 273 -5.54 15.96 -19.13
N VAL A 274 -5.21 14.70 -18.92
CA VAL A 274 -4.96 14.14 -17.59
C VAL A 274 -3.47 13.85 -17.43
N LEU A 275 -2.87 14.31 -16.35
CA LEU A 275 -1.46 14.01 -16.05
C LEU A 275 -1.22 12.49 -16.04
N ASN A 276 -0.03 12.11 -16.47
CA ASN A 276 0.34 10.70 -16.66
C ASN A 276 -0.61 9.90 -17.58
N ARG A 277 -1.27 10.60 -18.51
CA ARG A 277 -2.15 9.98 -19.52
C ARG A 277 -3.18 9.05 -18.87
N LYS A 278 -3.89 9.53 -17.87
CA LYS A 278 -4.91 8.83 -17.07
C LYS A 278 -4.41 7.66 -16.20
N LYS A 279 -3.11 7.33 -16.25
CA LYS A 279 -2.53 6.37 -15.30
C LYS A 279 -2.40 7.01 -13.93
N THR A 280 -2.36 6.20 -12.89
CA THR A 280 -2.14 6.64 -11.51
C THR A 280 -0.94 7.58 -11.42
N LEU A 281 -1.13 8.81 -10.93
CA LEU A 281 -0.12 9.87 -11.04
C LEU A 281 1.16 9.56 -10.26
N ASN A 282 1.07 9.04 -9.04
CA ASN A 282 2.24 8.80 -8.20
C ASN A 282 3.17 7.70 -8.75
N PHE A 283 2.74 6.89 -9.71
CA PHE A 283 3.61 5.92 -10.40
C PHE A 283 4.62 6.56 -11.37
N LEU A 284 4.59 7.88 -11.54
CA LEU A 284 5.67 8.63 -12.18
C LEU A 284 6.92 8.77 -11.30
N LEU A 285 6.77 8.55 -9.99
CA LEU A 285 7.85 8.71 -9.03
C LEU A 285 8.67 7.43 -8.92
N ASP A 286 9.97 7.55 -8.71
CA ASP A 286 10.88 6.41 -8.47
C ASP A 286 10.47 5.63 -7.22
N GLU A 287 9.94 6.33 -6.22
CA GLU A 287 9.36 5.76 -5.00
C GLU A 287 7.90 6.22 -4.88
N PRO A 288 6.93 5.50 -5.49
CA PRO A 288 5.51 5.87 -5.48
C PRO A 288 4.94 6.07 -4.08
N THR A 289 5.35 5.26 -3.13
CA THR A 289 5.03 5.41 -1.70
C THR A 289 6.33 5.31 -0.90
N ARG A 290 6.64 6.32 -0.09
CA ARG A 290 7.87 6.32 0.71
C ARG A 290 7.87 5.21 1.75
N THR A 291 9.05 4.66 1.99
CA THR A 291 9.23 3.50 2.88
C THR A 291 8.66 3.74 4.29
N CYS A 292 8.71 4.97 4.83
CA CYS A 292 8.13 5.27 6.14
C CYS A 292 6.62 5.06 6.24
N TYR A 293 5.88 5.10 5.13
CA TYR A 293 4.45 4.76 5.09
C TYR A 293 4.21 3.27 4.85
N ILE A 294 5.16 2.55 4.25
CA ILE A 294 5.03 1.11 3.94
C ILE A 294 5.52 0.25 5.10
N ASP A 295 6.50 0.70 5.87
CA ASP A 295 7.11 -0.02 6.99
C ASP A 295 6.09 -0.66 7.95
N PRO A 296 5.06 0.07 8.45
CA PRO A 296 4.07 -0.51 9.35
C PRO A 296 3.26 -1.64 8.70
N THR A 297 2.91 -1.48 7.42
CA THR A 297 2.18 -2.51 6.67
C THR A 297 3.04 -3.76 6.46
N MET A 298 4.32 -3.60 6.15
CA MET A 298 5.25 -4.74 6.00
C MET A 298 5.41 -5.49 7.32
N ALA A 299 5.54 -4.78 8.44
CA ALA A 299 5.61 -5.39 9.77
C ALA A 299 4.31 -6.13 10.12
N LEU A 300 3.14 -5.54 9.85
CA LEU A 300 1.85 -6.19 10.04
C LEU A 300 1.69 -7.45 9.16
N HIS A 301 2.14 -7.39 7.92
CA HIS A 301 2.10 -8.50 6.98
C HIS A 301 2.98 -9.67 7.43
N ASN A 302 4.12 -9.39 8.05
CA ASN A 302 4.96 -10.39 8.70
C ASN A 302 4.30 -10.97 9.96
N GLU A 303 3.70 -10.13 10.83
CA GLU A 303 2.99 -10.59 12.03
C GLU A 303 1.80 -11.50 11.68
N ALA A 304 1.20 -11.32 10.52
CA ALA A 304 0.13 -12.18 10.03
C ALA A 304 0.52 -13.65 10.00
N VAL A 305 1.80 -13.97 9.75
CA VAL A 305 2.31 -15.36 9.78
C VAL A 305 2.09 -15.95 11.17
N LEU A 306 2.46 -15.22 12.23
CA LEU A 306 2.28 -15.67 13.62
C LEU A 306 0.81 -15.81 14.02
N VAL A 307 -0.06 -14.95 13.50
CA VAL A 307 -1.50 -15.02 13.72
C VAL A 307 -2.06 -16.28 13.07
N LEU A 308 -1.71 -16.52 11.81
CA LEU A 308 -2.22 -17.68 11.05
C LEU A 308 -1.78 -19.02 11.65
N LEU A 309 -0.53 -19.14 12.15
CA LEU A 309 -0.06 -20.34 12.84
C LEU A 309 -0.91 -20.71 14.06
N LYS A 310 -1.61 -19.75 14.67
CA LYS A 310 -2.48 -19.94 15.84
C LYS A 310 -3.97 -19.95 15.49
N THR A 311 -4.29 -19.70 14.23
CA THR A 311 -5.68 -19.63 13.76
C THR A 311 -6.23 -21.03 13.49
N PRO A 312 -7.38 -21.42 14.07
CA PRO A 312 -7.98 -22.73 13.80
C PRO A 312 -8.30 -22.89 12.31
N PRO A 313 -8.15 -24.12 11.77
CA PRO A 313 -8.57 -24.39 10.38
C PRO A 313 -10.06 -24.07 10.17
N GLY A 314 -10.40 -23.51 9.00
CA GLY A 314 -11.79 -23.18 8.65
C GLY A 314 -12.32 -21.89 9.27
N THR A 315 -11.46 -21.07 9.89
CA THR A 315 -11.86 -19.74 10.40
C THR A 315 -12.25 -18.79 9.25
N GLY A 316 -11.61 -18.93 8.08
CA GLY A 316 -11.83 -18.05 6.92
C GLY A 316 -11.09 -16.72 7.07
N ALA A 317 -11.82 -15.59 6.96
CA ALA A 317 -11.23 -14.25 7.06
C ALA A 317 -10.77 -13.92 8.49
N VAL A 318 -9.52 -13.49 8.64
CA VAL A 318 -8.90 -13.08 9.91
C VAL A 318 -8.52 -11.60 9.80
N LEU A 319 -9.06 -10.80 10.70
CA LEU A 319 -8.76 -9.37 10.74
C LEU A 319 -7.56 -9.07 11.63
N PRO A 320 -6.82 -7.98 11.39
CA PRO A 320 -5.83 -7.49 12.32
C PRO A 320 -6.46 -7.22 13.69
N GLY A 321 -5.87 -7.82 14.74
CA GLY A 321 -6.34 -7.60 16.09
C GLY A 321 -5.93 -6.22 16.62
N GLU A 322 -6.82 -5.57 17.39
CA GLU A 322 -6.60 -4.22 17.89
C GLU A 322 -5.29 -4.06 18.67
N LYS A 323 -4.93 -5.05 19.51
CA LYS A 323 -3.68 -5.03 20.27
C LYS A 323 -2.44 -5.03 19.37
N LEU A 324 -2.48 -5.82 18.28
CA LEU A 324 -1.38 -5.87 17.31
C LEU A 324 -1.26 -4.54 16.57
N GLU A 325 -2.38 -4.01 16.08
CA GLU A 325 -2.38 -2.72 15.39
C GLU A 325 -1.88 -1.60 16.29
N ASN A 326 -2.39 -1.51 17.54
CA ASN A 326 -1.94 -0.48 18.48
C ASN A 326 -0.42 -0.56 18.73
N SER A 327 0.13 -1.76 18.88
CA SER A 327 1.59 -1.90 19.08
C SER A 327 2.40 -1.37 17.92
N ILE A 328 1.97 -1.58 16.67
CA ILE A 328 2.64 -1.06 15.47
C ILE A 328 2.42 0.47 15.34
N LEU A 329 1.19 0.94 15.55
CA LEU A 329 0.88 2.36 15.50
C LEU A 329 1.69 3.15 16.53
N ASP A 330 1.84 2.65 17.77
CA ASP A 330 2.62 3.29 18.82
C ASP A 330 4.12 3.37 18.47
N LEU A 331 4.68 2.36 17.82
CA LEU A 331 6.06 2.41 17.31
C LEU A 331 6.25 3.54 16.29
N VAL A 332 5.33 3.66 15.33
CA VAL A 332 5.40 4.69 14.28
C VAL A 332 5.23 6.10 14.89
N ARG A 333 4.26 6.26 15.81
CA ARG A 333 3.99 7.54 16.47
C ARG A 333 5.16 8.02 17.31
N ASN A 334 5.77 7.12 18.08
CA ASN A 334 6.79 7.49 19.07
C ASN A 334 8.22 7.51 18.52
N ALA A 335 8.52 6.66 17.52
CA ALA A 335 9.90 6.50 17.00
C ALA A 335 10.02 6.82 15.50
N GLY A 336 8.91 6.95 14.77
CA GLY A 336 8.90 7.19 13.33
C GLY A 336 9.11 8.64 12.90
N LEU A 337 9.19 8.84 11.58
CA LEU A 337 9.24 10.16 10.97
C LEU A 337 7.86 10.82 10.82
N ILE A 338 6.80 10.02 10.78
CA ILE A 338 5.44 10.42 10.42
C ILE A 338 4.47 10.37 11.61
N GLY A 339 5.00 10.45 12.85
CA GLY A 339 4.20 10.33 14.07
C GLY A 339 3.03 11.33 14.12
N ASP A 340 3.30 12.62 13.85
CA ASP A 340 2.26 13.68 13.84
C ASP A 340 1.18 13.42 12.78
N GLU A 341 1.57 12.87 11.62
CA GLU A 341 0.63 12.53 10.55
C GLU A 341 -0.27 11.35 10.94
N VAL A 342 0.30 10.37 11.64
CA VAL A 342 -0.46 9.23 12.18
C VAL A 342 -1.44 9.69 13.26
N ASP A 343 -1.03 10.60 14.15
CA ASP A 343 -1.92 11.17 15.16
C ASP A 343 -3.11 11.90 14.53
N GLU A 344 -2.86 12.76 13.54
CA GLU A 344 -3.91 13.46 12.80
C GLU A 344 -4.86 12.47 12.08
N MET A 345 -4.30 11.46 11.41
CA MET A 345 -5.09 10.42 10.74
C MET A 345 -6.01 9.68 11.73
N LEU A 346 -5.51 9.28 12.88
CA LEU A 346 -6.29 8.57 13.89
C LEU A 346 -7.43 9.43 14.44
N GLN A 347 -7.20 10.75 14.60
CA GLN A 347 -8.19 11.68 15.11
C GLN A 347 -9.25 12.07 14.06
N THR A 348 -8.87 12.19 12.79
CA THR A 348 -9.75 12.78 11.76
C THR A 348 -10.33 11.78 10.76
N ILE A 349 -9.68 10.65 10.58
CA ILE A 349 -10.01 9.67 9.54
C ILE A 349 -10.52 8.36 10.13
N CYS A 350 -9.95 7.94 11.25
CA CYS A 350 -10.28 6.67 11.90
C CYS A 350 -11.29 6.81 13.07
N SER A 351 -11.63 8.04 13.47
CA SER A 351 -12.72 8.36 14.41
C SER A 351 -14.07 8.40 13.65
#